data_d5e92b89c9b6e33da89e606590e157bd
#
_entry.id   d5e92b89c9b6e33da89e606590e157bd
#
_cell.length_a   1.000
_cell.length_b   1.000
_cell.length_c   1.000
_cell.angle_alpha   90.00
_cell.angle_beta   90.00
_cell.angle_gamma   90.00
#
_symmetry.space_group_name_H-M   'P 1'
#
loop_
_entity.id
_entity.type
_entity.pdbx_description
1 polymer ?
#
loop_
_entity_poly.entity_id
_entity_poly.type
_entity_poly.pdbx_seq_one_letter_code
_entity_poly.pdbx_strand_id
1 'polypeptide(L)'
;MLNLLSQNLSLLYKEFQMLNYTPVEWLQTVIKNCMKNLHLTEIPNHVPLSDTNAQLHSIYENFTTAEQQYIHHLIQNQFKHNDALLILSYIINYLKVEGFEQDVADHVYNGDFDCFNQIMLETQLIFLNKVPPYNIMRKIHRKNISCLLANTGISFPYIPLKDRNNNKIVIITEQLLQNTNHAPTLMTLETAYALHKYFNYDIEIFTCASNRLLPTYLWSLTTGFYSYDHHHLQISYKDAVLNAIQYPLDASTLNDYREMITYIHDLNPLFVLNIGANSPIADLPHLFTTVVNFNTVTTAPISEADIFIRCTKLDNALENLYKQELSSHQQQIFIKQNFPAITNISNKSFTRKELNLPEDKFLICLVGNRLDTEVSPSFRQLICSILRLNSTIDFVVIGTVHELKEHFENTNYRDRIHYLGYCPDLLGIYRTLNLYLNPERIGGGWSSAIALRAGLPVVTLPNCDVAYNVSETFTVTNEEQMIETILQYASDKVFYNTKHQQALDFASQNEENKIIDFLSEMLTKVKEALPND
;
A
#
# COMPACT_ATOMS: atom_id res chain seq x y z
N MET A 1 24.64 -9.73 13.80
CA MET A 1 23.53 -10.33 14.55
C MET A 1 22.65 -11.21 13.67
N LEU A 2 22.23 -10.78 12.47
CA LEU A 2 21.42 -11.57 11.55
C LEU A 2 22.15 -12.77 10.93
N ASN A 3 23.41 -12.62 10.56
CA ASN A 3 24.24 -13.76 10.17
C ASN A 3 24.36 -14.81 11.29
N LEU A 4 24.35 -14.37 12.56
CA LEU A 4 24.31 -15.29 13.71
C LEU A 4 22.94 -15.99 13.85
N LEU A 5 21.84 -15.28 13.57
CA LEU A 5 20.49 -15.87 13.61
C LEU A 5 20.27 -16.86 12.46
N SER A 6 20.71 -16.52 11.25
CA SER A 6 20.68 -17.41 10.09
C SER A 6 21.57 -18.64 10.26
N GLN A 7 22.78 -18.45 10.79
CA GLN A 7 23.68 -19.56 11.12
C GLN A 7 23.14 -20.43 12.27
N ASN A 8 22.53 -19.81 13.30
CA ASN A 8 21.90 -20.52 14.39
C ASN A 8 20.64 -21.27 13.97
N LEU A 9 19.84 -20.73 13.04
CA LEU A 9 18.68 -21.44 12.50
C LEU A 9 19.08 -22.62 11.61
N SER A 10 20.13 -22.47 10.81
CA SER A 10 20.68 -23.58 10.01
C SER A 10 21.32 -24.67 10.88
N LEU A 11 21.98 -24.27 11.98
CA LEU A 11 22.52 -25.20 12.97
C LEU A 11 21.40 -25.89 13.76
N LEU A 12 20.41 -25.14 14.23
CA LEU A 12 19.20 -25.66 14.87
C LEU A 12 18.47 -26.66 13.97
N TYR A 13 18.32 -26.36 12.66
CA TYR A 13 17.70 -27.28 11.71
C TYR A 13 18.47 -28.60 11.59
N LYS A 14 19.81 -28.54 11.51
CA LYS A 14 20.66 -29.73 11.51
C LYS A 14 20.58 -30.51 12.80
N GLU A 15 20.57 -29.84 13.95
CA GLU A 15 20.38 -30.48 15.26
C GLU A 15 18.99 -31.11 15.39
N PHE A 16 17.95 -30.46 14.86
CA PHE A 16 16.59 -31.01 14.84
C PHE A 16 16.46 -32.24 13.96
N GLN A 17 17.08 -32.25 12.79
CA GLN A 17 17.13 -33.46 11.94
C GLN A 17 17.85 -34.62 12.65
N MET A 18 18.88 -34.33 13.44
CA MET A 18 19.59 -35.34 14.23
C MET A 18 18.80 -35.86 15.45
N LEU A 19 17.85 -35.06 15.96
CA LEU A 19 17.04 -35.39 17.14
C LEU A 19 15.67 -35.98 16.81
N ASN A 20 15.38 -36.33 15.56
CA ASN A 20 14.10 -36.87 15.07
C ASN A 20 12.86 -36.00 15.40
N TYR A 21 13.01 -34.69 15.51
CA TYR A 21 11.86 -33.78 15.64
C TYR A 21 11.07 -33.71 14.33
N THR A 22 9.76 -33.64 14.46
CA THR A 22 8.90 -33.35 13.30
C THR A 22 9.10 -31.91 12.84
N PRO A 23 8.86 -31.59 11.55
CA PRO A 23 8.93 -30.23 11.04
C PRO A 23 8.09 -29.22 11.84
N VAL A 24 6.96 -29.69 12.42
CA VAL A 24 6.08 -28.89 13.27
C VAL A 24 6.72 -28.53 14.60
N GLU A 25 7.32 -29.51 15.29
CA GLU A 25 8.05 -29.27 16.55
C GLU A 25 9.24 -28.35 16.34
N TRP A 26 9.91 -28.49 15.21
CA TRP A 26 10.98 -27.57 14.81
C TRP A 26 10.44 -26.14 14.64
N LEU A 27 9.37 -25.94 13.86
CA LEU A 27 8.77 -24.60 13.67
C LEU A 27 8.31 -24.00 14.99
N GLN A 28 7.66 -24.76 15.86
CA GLN A 28 7.28 -24.31 17.20
C GLN A 28 8.48 -23.86 18.03
N THR A 29 9.57 -24.59 17.96
CA THR A 29 10.79 -24.25 18.72
C THR A 29 11.50 -23.05 18.13
N VAL A 30 11.55 -22.90 16.81
CA VAL A 30 12.05 -21.70 16.14
C VAL A 30 11.22 -20.49 16.54
N ILE A 31 9.91 -20.56 16.47
CA ILE A 31 9.00 -19.50 16.88
C ILE A 31 9.22 -19.16 18.37
N LYS A 32 9.26 -20.13 19.27
CA LYS A 32 9.54 -19.93 20.69
C LYS A 32 10.92 -19.31 20.95
N ASN A 33 11.94 -19.74 20.23
CA ASN A 33 13.30 -19.19 20.37
C ASN A 33 13.41 -17.78 19.80
N CYS A 34 12.75 -17.51 18.67
CA CYS A 34 12.61 -16.14 18.16
C CYS A 34 11.91 -15.24 19.17
N MET A 35 10.81 -15.69 19.78
CA MET A 35 10.11 -14.96 20.85
C MET A 35 11.00 -14.71 22.07
N LYS A 36 11.79 -15.69 22.48
CA LYS A 36 12.67 -15.59 23.66
C LYS A 36 13.89 -14.70 23.39
N ASN A 37 14.42 -14.72 22.18
CA ASN A 37 15.58 -13.91 21.79
C ASN A 37 15.19 -12.48 21.38
N LEU A 38 13.92 -12.23 21.13
CA LEU A 38 13.36 -10.90 20.82
C LEU A 38 13.05 -10.05 22.07
N HIS A 39 13.64 -10.36 23.22
CA HIS A 39 13.89 -9.33 24.23
C HIS A 39 14.86 -8.27 23.70
N LEU A 40 14.64 -7.89 22.44
CA LEU A 40 15.33 -6.81 21.76
C LEU A 40 14.82 -5.50 22.35
N THR A 41 15.62 -4.93 23.22
CA THR A 41 15.42 -3.56 23.72
C THR A 41 15.64 -2.50 22.62
N GLU A 42 16.17 -2.90 21.47
CA GLU A 42 16.39 -2.03 20.30
C GLU A 42 16.24 -2.85 19.02
N ILE A 43 15.26 -2.49 18.18
CA ILE A 43 15.18 -2.99 16.80
C ILE A 43 16.00 -2.04 15.94
N PRO A 44 17.07 -2.52 15.27
CA PRO A 44 17.78 -1.71 14.28
C PRO A 44 16.82 -1.34 13.15
N ASN A 45 16.80 -0.08 12.75
CA ASN A 45 15.88 0.50 11.75
C ASN A 45 15.92 -0.14 10.35
N HIS A 46 16.78 -1.07 10.07
CA HIS A 46 16.87 -1.81 8.81
C HIS A 46 17.49 -3.18 9.04
N VAL A 47 16.66 -4.15 9.30
CA VAL A 47 17.11 -5.54 9.30
C VAL A 47 16.47 -6.23 8.10
N PRO A 48 17.24 -6.58 7.05
CA PRO A 48 16.75 -7.48 6.01
C PRO A 48 16.53 -8.85 6.67
N LEU A 49 15.29 -9.18 6.95
CA LEU A 49 14.88 -10.52 7.41
C LEU A 49 14.77 -11.49 6.21
N SER A 50 15.18 -11.05 5.01
CA SER A 50 14.98 -11.75 3.74
C SER A 50 15.50 -13.18 3.74
N ASP A 51 16.72 -13.41 4.19
CA ASP A 51 17.34 -14.75 4.06
C ASP A 51 16.74 -15.78 5.01
N THR A 52 16.41 -15.37 6.23
CA THR A 52 15.78 -16.24 7.22
C THR A 52 14.35 -16.57 6.83
N ASN A 53 13.66 -15.64 6.20
CA ASN A 53 12.27 -15.77 5.78
C ASN A 53 12.12 -16.66 4.56
N ALA A 54 13.01 -16.52 3.57
CA ALA A 54 13.03 -17.40 2.41
C ALA A 54 13.29 -18.85 2.82
N GLN A 55 14.18 -19.08 3.78
CA GLN A 55 14.45 -20.41 4.31
C GLN A 55 13.26 -21.00 5.06
N LEU A 56 12.59 -20.21 5.90
CA LEU A 56 11.41 -20.65 6.65
C LEU A 56 10.21 -20.90 5.74
N HIS A 57 10.02 -20.07 4.72
CA HIS A 57 9.01 -20.26 3.69
C HIS A 57 9.30 -21.56 2.90
N SER A 58 10.53 -21.76 2.45
CA SER A 58 10.94 -23.00 1.78
C SER A 58 10.74 -24.25 2.63
N ILE A 59 10.96 -24.15 3.94
CA ILE A 59 10.71 -25.27 4.87
C ILE A 59 9.21 -25.53 4.99
N TYR A 60 8.40 -24.49 5.10
CA TYR A 60 6.96 -24.61 5.18
C TYR A 60 6.35 -25.19 3.88
N GLU A 61 6.83 -24.77 2.72
CA GLU A 61 6.40 -25.33 1.42
C GLU A 61 6.70 -26.83 1.28
N ASN A 62 7.72 -27.33 1.98
CA ASN A 62 8.07 -28.74 2.00
C ASN A 62 7.24 -29.56 3.01
N PHE A 63 6.38 -28.92 3.83
CA PHE A 63 5.49 -29.63 4.71
C PHE A 63 4.38 -30.33 3.92
N THR A 64 4.03 -31.52 4.36
CA THR A 64 2.86 -32.22 3.83
C THR A 64 1.58 -31.43 4.13
N THR A 65 0.54 -31.65 3.35
CA THR A 65 -0.78 -31.02 3.60
C THR A 65 -1.29 -31.28 5.03
N ALA A 66 -1.00 -32.46 5.60
CA ALA A 66 -1.39 -32.79 6.97
C ALA A 66 -0.59 -31.96 8.01
N GLU A 67 0.69 -31.72 7.78
CA GLU A 67 1.53 -30.87 8.64
C GLU A 67 1.12 -29.40 8.55
N GLN A 68 0.82 -28.92 7.35
CA GLN A 68 0.26 -27.58 7.15
C GLN A 68 -1.08 -27.42 7.87
N GLN A 69 -2.01 -28.39 7.73
CA GLN A 69 -3.29 -28.40 8.45
C GLN A 69 -3.11 -28.45 9.97
N TYR A 70 -2.11 -29.18 10.46
CA TYR A 70 -1.80 -29.20 11.89
C TYR A 70 -1.28 -27.86 12.39
N ILE A 71 -0.47 -27.16 11.62
CA ILE A 71 -0.06 -25.77 11.92
C ILE A 71 -1.28 -24.85 11.97
N HIS A 72 -2.22 -24.98 11.01
CA HIS A 72 -3.51 -24.27 11.06
C HIS A 72 -4.25 -24.51 12.38
N HIS A 73 -4.38 -25.77 12.75
CA HIS A 73 -5.07 -26.14 13.99
C HIS A 73 -4.38 -25.59 15.24
N LEU A 74 -3.05 -25.59 15.26
CA LEU A 74 -2.29 -24.98 16.35
C LEU A 74 -2.53 -23.47 16.44
N ILE A 75 -2.54 -22.78 15.30
CA ILE A 75 -2.81 -21.34 15.22
C ILE A 75 -4.21 -21.04 15.75
N GLN A 76 -5.22 -21.77 15.31
CA GLN A 76 -6.61 -21.58 15.73
C GLN A 76 -6.84 -21.81 17.22
N ASN A 77 -6.13 -22.75 17.84
CA ASN A 77 -6.43 -23.20 19.20
C ASN A 77 -5.49 -22.70 20.29
N GLN A 78 -4.25 -22.33 19.96
CA GLN A 78 -3.25 -21.98 20.97
C GLN A 78 -2.96 -20.48 21.09
N PHE A 79 -3.40 -19.65 20.13
CA PHE A 79 -3.00 -18.26 20.06
C PHE A 79 -4.11 -17.26 20.43
N LYS A 80 -4.74 -17.48 21.58
CA LYS A 80 -5.84 -16.62 22.08
C LYS A 80 -5.40 -15.44 22.95
N HIS A 81 -4.10 -15.24 23.16
CA HIS A 81 -3.57 -14.24 24.08
C HIS A 81 -2.53 -13.33 23.42
N ASN A 82 -2.24 -12.19 24.04
CA ASN A 82 -1.26 -11.20 23.57
C ASN A 82 0.13 -11.81 23.27
N ASP A 83 0.52 -12.87 23.94
CA ASP A 83 1.77 -13.59 23.66
C ASP A 83 1.81 -14.24 22.27
N ALA A 84 0.64 -14.41 21.65
CA ALA A 84 0.49 -14.92 20.29
C ALA A 84 0.68 -13.84 19.22
N LEU A 85 0.67 -12.56 19.58
CA LEU A 85 0.73 -11.45 18.64
C LEU A 85 1.97 -11.51 17.76
N LEU A 86 3.11 -11.84 18.34
CA LEU A 86 4.37 -11.98 17.63
C LEU A 86 4.33 -13.10 16.60
N ILE A 87 3.71 -14.21 16.97
CA ILE A 87 3.55 -15.39 16.10
C ILE A 87 2.57 -15.08 14.98
N LEU A 88 1.46 -14.42 15.28
CA LEU A 88 0.48 -13.98 14.27
C LEU A 88 1.12 -13.00 13.29
N SER A 89 1.85 -12.01 13.78
CA SER A 89 2.62 -11.09 12.96
C SER A 89 3.59 -11.83 12.03
N TYR A 90 4.28 -12.81 12.55
CA TYR A 90 5.24 -13.62 11.82
C TYR A 90 4.54 -14.47 10.73
N ILE A 91 3.48 -15.16 11.07
CA ILE A 91 2.71 -16.01 10.15
C ILE A 91 2.12 -15.15 9.02
N ILE A 92 1.51 -14.03 9.36
CA ILE A 92 0.90 -13.12 8.41
C ILE A 92 1.91 -12.64 7.36
N ASN A 93 3.13 -12.31 7.77
CA ASN A 93 4.07 -11.67 6.87
C ASN A 93 5.05 -12.61 6.19
N TYR A 94 5.44 -13.66 6.84
CA TYR A 94 6.58 -14.45 6.39
C TYR A 94 6.22 -15.81 5.84
N LEU A 95 5.18 -16.43 6.33
CA LEU A 95 4.79 -17.72 5.78
C LEU A 95 3.98 -17.58 4.49
N LYS A 96 3.40 -16.40 4.19
CA LYS A 96 2.61 -16.11 2.98
C LYS A 96 1.67 -17.27 2.59
N VAL A 97 1.09 -17.91 3.59
CA VAL A 97 0.34 -19.14 3.42
C VAL A 97 -1.02 -18.81 2.87
N GLU A 98 -1.31 -19.29 1.68
CA GLU A 98 -2.64 -19.13 1.09
C GLU A 98 -3.69 -19.93 1.87
N GLY A 99 -4.86 -19.31 2.07
CA GLY A 99 -6.00 -19.94 2.75
C GLY A 99 -6.07 -19.69 4.26
N PHE A 100 -5.12 -18.97 4.85
CA PHE A 100 -5.12 -18.59 6.28
C PHE A 100 -5.76 -17.22 6.55
N GLU A 101 -6.03 -16.45 5.53
CA GLU A 101 -6.39 -15.04 5.67
C GLU A 101 -7.65 -14.88 6.51
N GLN A 102 -8.65 -15.74 6.28
CA GLN A 102 -9.88 -15.72 7.05
C GLN A 102 -9.64 -16.16 8.50
N ASP A 103 -8.92 -17.27 8.70
CA ASP A 103 -8.64 -17.81 10.04
C ASP A 103 -7.85 -16.82 10.90
N VAL A 104 -6.85 -16.15 10.31
CA VAL A 104 -6.07 -15.10 11.00
C VAL A 104 -6.93 -13.89 11.31
N ALA A 105 -7.77 -13.45 10.37
CA ALA A 105 -8.69 -12.34 10.59
C ALA A 105 -9.73 -12.66 11.68
N ASP A 106 -10.28 -13.87 11.68
CA ASP A 106 -11.20 -14.34 12.73
C ASP A 106 -10.50 -14.36 14.09
N HIS A 107 -9.23 -14.74 14.13
CA HIS A 107 -8.44 -14.76 15.36
C HIS A 107 -8.15 -13.33 15.86
N VAL A 108 -7.79 -12.40 14.96
CA VAL A 108 -7.62 -10.99 15.30
C VAL A 108 -8.95 -10.40 15.80
N TYR A 109 -10.06 -10.75 15.17
CA TYR A 109 -11.39 -10.28 15.61
C TYR A 109 -11.78 -10.81 16.99
N ASN A 110 -11.56 -12.09 17.26
CA ASN A 110 -11.98 -12.75 18.49
C ASN A 110 -10.96 -12.63 19.63
N GLY A 111 -9.71 -12.24 19.32
CA GLY A 111 -8.64 -12.13 20.31
C GLY A 111 -8.85 -10.97 21.28
N ASP A 112 -8.26 -11.09 22.47
CA ASP A 112 -8.21 -10.04 23.49
C ASP A 112 -6.85 -9.32 23.41
N PHE A 113 -6.75 -8.42 22.46
CA PHE A 113 -5.57 -7.60 22.23
C PHE A 113 -5.80 -6.18 22.75
N ASP A 114 -4.73 -5.55 23.27
CA ASP A 114 -4.82 -4.13 23.55
C ASP A 114 -5.08 -3.32 22.27
N CYS A 115 -5.58 -2.10 22.44
CA CYS A 115 -6.09 -1.28 21.35
C CYS A 115 -5.05 -1.03 20.25
N PHE A 116 -3.79 -0.78 20.61
CA PHE A 116 -2.74 -0.53 19.63
C PHE A 116 -2.36 -1.78 18.86
N ASN A 117 -2.19 -2.88 19.58
CA ASN A 117 -1.89 -4.16 18.97
C ASN A 117 -3.00 -4.59 17.99
N GLN A 118 -4.25 -4.34 18.35
CA GLN A 118 -5.38 -4.64 17.49
C GLN A 118 -5.37 -3.81 16.20
N ILE A 119 -5.08 -2.49 16.29
CA ILE A 119 -4.95 -1.60 15.12
C ILE A 119 -3.78 -2.02 14.23
N MET A 120 -2.68 -2.39 14.85
CA MET A 120 -1.50 -2.87 14.11
C MET A 120 -1.80 -4.17 13.35
N LEU A 121 -2.51 -5.11 13.98
CA LEU A 121 -2.91 -6.34 13.32
C LEU A 121 -3.87 -6.09 12.14
N GLU A 122 -4.80 -5.16 12.28
CA GLU A 122 -5.66 -4.75 11.17
C GLU A 122 -4.82 -4.24 9.99
N THR A 123 -3.91 -3.31 10.26
CA THR A 123 -3.01 -2.76 9.22
C THR A 123 -2.21 -3.87 8.54
N GLN A 124 -1.74 -4.85 9.29
CA GLN A 124 -0.99 -5.99 8.75
C GLN A 124 -1.83 -6.86 7.81
N LEU A 125 -3.09 -7.12 8.18
CA LEU A 125 -4.01 -7.92 7.37
C LEU A 125 -4.28 -7.30 6.00
N ILE A 126 -4.26 -5.97 5.91
CA ILE A 126 -4.47 -5.24 4.65
C ILE A 126 -3.31 -5.40 3.68
N PHE A 127 -2.10 -5.58 4.19
CA PHE A 127 -0.88 -5.75 3.38
C PHE A 127 -0.54 -7.22 3.07
N LEU A 128 -1.43 -8.16 3.39
CA LEU A 128 -1.28 -9.53 2.93
C LEU A 128 -1.39 -9.62 1.40
N ASN A 129 -0.69 -10.58 0.80
CA ASN A 129 -0.79 -10.85 -0.63
C ASN A 129 -2.26 -11.10 -1.05
N LYS A 130 -3.02 -11.73 -0.16
CA LYS A 130 -4.46 -11.92 -0.29
C LYS A 130 -5.14 -11.36 0.94
N VAL A 131 -5.76 -10.20 0.77
CA VAL A 131 -6.48 -9.53 1.85
C VAL A 131 -7.65 -10.40 2.31
N PRO A 132 -7.89 -10.53 3.63
CA PRO A 132 -9.05 -11.24 4.15
C PRO A 132 -10.37 -10.69 3.58
N PRO A 133 -11.47 -11.45 3.61
CA PRO A 133 -12.77 -10.99 3.15
C PRO A 133 -13.17 -9.64 3.76
N TYR A 134 -13.74 -8.78 2.94
CA TYR A 134 -14.05 -7.39 3.31
C TYR A 134 -14.95 -7.30 4.56
N ASN A 135 -15.93 -8.20 4.72
CA ASN A 135 -16.85 -8.21 5.85
C ASN A 135 -16.15 -8.45 7.21
N ILE A 136 -15.16 -9.34 7.28
CA ILE A 136 -14.39 -9.55 8.53
C ILE A 136 -13.47 -8.37 8.82
N MET A 137 -12.85 -7.80 7.79
CA MET A 137 -12.03 -6.61 7.93
C MET A 137 -12.83 -5.42 8.47
N ARG A 138 -14.07 -5.22 7.98
CA ARG A 138 -14.99 -4.21 8.51
C ARG A 138 -15.35 -4.45 9.99
N LYS A 139 -15.53 -5.70 10.40
CA LYS A 139 -15.79 -6.04 11.81
C LYS A 139 -14.59 -5.73 12.71
N ILE A 140 -13.37 -6.04 12.24
CA ILE A 140 -12.13 -5.71 12.96
C ILE A 140 -12.01 -4.20 13.11
N HIS A 141 -12.23 -3.46 12.04
CA HIS A 141 -12.17 -2.00 12.04
C HIS A 141 -13.13 -1.37 13.05
N ARG A 142 -14.39 -1.79 13.05
CA ARG A 142 -15.40 -1.32 14.03
C ARG A 142 -15.03 -1.66 15.46
N LYS A 143 -14.46 -2.85 15.68
CA LYS A 143 -13.94 -3.24 17.00
C LYS A 143 -12.82 -2.30 17.43
N ASN A 144 -11.92 -1.92 16.52
CA ASN A 144 -10.81 -1.00 16.79
C ASN A 144 -11.30 0.40 17.13
N ILE A 145 -12.27 0.94 16.39
CA ILE A 145 -12.92 2.22 16.72
C ILE A 145 -13.54 2.14 18.11
N SER A 146 -14.31 1.09 18.40
CA SER A 146 -14.94 0.91 19.72
C SER A 146 -13.90 0.82 20.84
N CYS A 147 -12.79 0.13 20.59
CA CYS A 147 -11.69 0.03 21.53
C CYS A 147 -11.02 1.39 21.79
N LEU A 148 -10.77 2.18 20.73
CA LEU A 148 -10.23 3.53 20.86
C LEU A 148 -11.14 4.42 21.70
N LEU A 149 -12.45 4.43 21.41
CA LEU A 149 -13.43 5.21 22.15
C LEU A 149 -13.48 4.84 23.64
N ALA A 150 -13.51 3.55 23.94
CA ALA A 150 -13.55 3.06 25.32
C ALA A 150 -12.30 3.45 26.11
N ASN A 151 -11.14 3.44 25.48
CA ASN A 151 -9.87 3.68 26.16
C ASN A 151 -9.44 5.16 26.18
N THR A 152 -9.88 5.96 25.22
CA THR A 152 -9.60 7.41 25.18
C THR A 152 -10.63 8.23 25.95
N GLY A 153 -11.83 7.69 26.16
CA GLY A 153 -12.95 8.41 26.75
C GLY A 153 -13.45 9.57 25.88
N ILE A 154 -13.16 9.54 24.56
CA ILE A 154 -13.64 10.55 23.63
C ILE A 154 -15.17 10.47 23.54
N SER A 155 -15.81 11.60 23.79
CA SER A 155 -17.27 11.76 23.67
C SER A 155 -17.56 13.23 23.40
N PHE A 156 -17.91 13.55 22.15
CA PHE A 156 -18.28 14.89 21.74
C PHE A 156 -19.72 14.90 21.18
N PRO A 157 -20.49 15.96 21.42
CA PRO A 157 -21.77 16.13 20.74
C PRO A 157 -21.54 16.36 19.25
N TYR A 158 -22.44 15.86 18.42
CA TYR A 158 -22.42 16.14 17.00
C TYR A 158 -22.63 17.64 16.75
N ILE A 159 -21.82 18.21 15.87
CA ILE A 159 -21.87 19.62 15.51
C ILE A 159 -22.75 19.76 14.26
N PRO A 160 -23.92 20.39 14.34
CA PRO A 160 -24.77 20.66 13.18
C PRO A 160 -24.03 21.44 12.10
N LEU A 161 -24.38 21.22 10.84
CA LEU A 161 -23.70 21.84 9.70
C LEU A 161 -23.67 23.38 9.78
N LYS A 162 -24.76 23.99 10.23
CA LYS A 162 -24.90 25.45 10.42
C LYS A 162 -23.94 26.03 11.46
N ASP A 163 -23.47 25.21 12.41
CA ASP A 163 -22.61 25.62 13.52
C ASP A 163 -21.13 25.34 13.22
N ARG A 164 -20.82 24.70 12.07
CA ARG A 164 -19.45 24.41 11.65
C ARG A 164 -18.77 25.62 11.01
N ASN A 165 -17.44 25.62 11.08
CA ASN A 165 -16.62 26.60 10.36
C ASN A 165 -16.59 26.28 8.86
N ASN A 166 -17.40 26.97 8.08
CA ASN A 166 -17.58 26.75 6.65
C ASN A 166 -16.31 26.97 5.81
N ASN A 167 -15.29 27.59 6.39
CA ASN A 167 -14.02 27.84 5.72
C ASN A 167 -12.90 26.88 6.15
N LYS A 168 -13.13 26.01 7.15
CA LYS A 168 -12.10 25.09 7.67
C LYS A 168 -12.32 23.68 7.14
N ILE A 169 -11.27 23.11 6.53
CA ILE A 169 -11.19 21.68 6.19
C ILE A 169 -9.97 21.09 6.91
N VAL A 170 -10.16 20.00 7.59
CA VAL A 170 -9.08 19.21 8.16
C VAL A 170 -8.78 18.05 7.22
N ILE A 171 -7.50 17.84 6.91
CA ILE A 171 -7.05 16.67 6.15
C ILE A 171 -6.33 15.73 7.12
N ILE A 172 -6.75 14.47 7.16
CA ILE A 172 -6.04 13.43 7.89
C ILE A 172 -5.39 12.48 6.89
N THR A 173 -4.13 12.13 7.11
CA THR A 173 -3.41 11.15 6.30
C THR A 173 -2.53 10.27 7.17
N GLU A 174 -2.37 9.00 6.80
CA GLU A 174 -1.45 8.10 7.48
C GLU A 174 0.00 8.24 7.01
N GLN A 175 0.20 8.79 5.83
CA GLN A 175 1.49 8.79 5.15
C GLN A 175 1.86 10.19 4.66
N LEU A 176 2.67 10.89 5.43
CA LEU A 176 3.27 12.15 5.05
C LEU A 176 4.79 12.02 5.15
N LEU A 177 5.48 12.02 4.00
CA LEU A 177 6.92 11.81 3.92
C LEU A 177 7.63 13.06 3.41
N GLN A 178 8.92 13.19 3.76
CA GLN A 178 9.79 14.19 3.10
C GLN A 178 10.02 13.89 1.61
N ASN A 179 9.81 12.64 1.21
CA ASN A 179 9.98 12.22 -0.18
C ASN A 179 8.82 12.71 -1.05
N THR A 180 9.08 13.72 -1.86
CA THR A 180 8.11 14.32 -2.79
C THR A 180 7.74 13.43 -3.97
N ASN A 181 8.26 12.22 -4.08
CA ASN A 181 7.85 11.23 -5.09
C ASN A 181 6.91 10.16 -4.52
N HIS A 182 6.53 10.26 -3.24
CA HIS A 182 5.60 9.36 -2.61
C HIS A 182 4.15 9.77 -2.92
N ALA A 183 3.41 8.92 -3.63
CA ALA A 183 2.09 9.25 -4.15
C ALA A 183 1.07 9.72 -3.10
N PRO A 184 0.85 9.05 -1.96
CA PRO A 184 -0.06 9.53 -0.92
C PRO A 184 0.34 10.91 -0.36
N THR A 185 1.65 11.16 -0.17
CA THR A 185 2.15 12.48 0.25
C THR A 185 1.83 13.55 -0.78
N LEU A 186 2.09 13.28 -2.06
CA LEU A 186 1.78 14.22 -3.14
C LEU A 186 0.28 14.49 -3.25
N MET A 187 -0.55 13.45 -3.15
CA MET A 187 -2.01 13.61 -3.14
C MET A 187 -2.46 14.51 -2.00
N THR A 188 -1.91 14.31 -0.81
CA THR A 188 -2.23 15.13 0.38
C THR A 188 -1.81 16.58 0.20
N LEU A 189 -0.54 16.81 -0.18
CA LEU A 189 0.00 18.16 -0.33
C LEU A 189 -0.67 18.92 -1.48
N GLU A 190 -0.92 18.27 -2.61
CA GLU A 190 -1.58 18.90 -3.75
C GLU A 190 -3.04 19.22 -3.45
N THR A 191 -3.74 18.31 -2.78
CA THR A 191 -5.13 18.57 -2.34
C THR A 191 -5.17 19.75 -1.37
N ALA A 192 -4.31 19.76 -0.36
CA ALA A 192 -4.22 20.85 0.61
C ALA A 192 -3.88 22.19 -0.06
N TYR A 193 -2.87 22.19 -0.92
CA TYR A 193 -2.46 23.36 -1.67
C TYR A 193 -3.59 23.90 -2.55
N ALA A 194 -4.24 23.04 -3.32
CA ALA A 194 -5.28 23.48 -4.24
C ALA A 194 -6.53 23.97 -3.50
N LEU A 195 -6.95 23.29 -2.42
CA LEU A 195 -8.05 23.73 -1.56
C LEU A 195 -7.75 25.11 -0.93
N HIS A 196 -6.52 25.33 -0.48
CA HIS A 196 -6.09 26.61 0.06
C HIS A 196 -6.01 27.70 -1.02
N LYS A 197 -5.30 27.42 -2.11
CA LYS A 197 -4.94 28.43 -3.12
C LYS A 197 -6.09 28.83 -4.04
N TYR A 198 -6.88 27.86 -4.49
CA TYR A 198 -7.92 28.06 -5.51
C TYR A 198 -9.34 28.11 -4.95
N PHE A 199 -9.57 27.51 -3.79
CA PHE A 199 -10.90 27.47 -3.17
C PHE A 199 -10.95 28.27 -1.86
N ASN A 200 -9.83 28.86 -1.43
CA ASN A 200 -9.72 29.74 -0.27
C ASN A 200 -10.15 29.10 1.06
N TYR A 201 -9.93 27.78 1.21
CA TYR A 201 -10.13 27.11 2.49
C TYR A 201 -8.91 27.28 3.41
N ASP A 202 -9.18 27.36 4.70
CA ASP A 202 -8.20 27.20 5.75
C ASP A 202 -7.96 25.71 5.99
N ILE A 203 -6.75 25.22 5.73
CA ILE A 203 -6.40 23.80 5.74
C ILE A 203 -5.45 23.50 6.89
N GLU A 204 -5.75 22.45 7.63
CA GLU A 204 -4.85 21.86 8.62
C GLU A 204 -4.65 20.39 8.28
N ILE A 205 -3.41 19.91 8.21
CA ILE A 205 -3.08 18.53 7.90
C ILE A 205 -2.71 17.82 9.21
N PHE A 206 -3.30 16.65 9.44
CA PHE A 206 -2.89 15.75 10.51
C PHE A 206 -2.31 14.48 9.91
N THR A 207 -1.16 14.05 10.41
CA THR A 207 -0.66 12.73 10.12
C THR A 207 -0.79 11.84 11.35
N CYS A 208 -1.62 10.82 11.20
CA CYS A 208 -1.86 9.80 12.21
C CYS A 208 -1.20 8.49 11.79
N ALA A 209 0.10 8.48 11.73
CA ALA A 209 0.80 7.23 11.46
C ALA A 209 0.41 6.20 12.53
N SER A 210 -0.53 5.33 12.18
CA SER A 210 -0.97 4.23 13.05
C SER A 210 0.10 3.16 13.21
N ASN A 211 1.15 3.23 12.40
CA ASN A 211 2.22 2.24 12.39
C ASN A 211 3.31 2.62 13.39
N ARG A 212 3.25 2.00 14.55
CA ARG A 212 4.31 2.06 15.54
C ARG A 212 5.37 1.03 15.23
N LEU A 213 6.63 1.42 15.37
CA LEU A 213 7.72 0.49 15.62
C LEU A 213 7.59 -0.03 17.05
N LEU A 214 6.74 -1.04 17.27
CA LEU A 214 6.75 -1.70 18.56
C LEU A 214 7.89 -2.72 18.59
N PRO A 215 8.67 -2.77 19.69
CA PRO A 215 9.77 -3.72 19.83
C PRO A 215 9.35 -5.18 19.69
N THR A 216 8.06 -5.45 19.82
CA THR A 216 7.45 -6.78 19.75
C THR A 216 7.10 -7.25 18.35
N TYR A 217 7.21 -6.40 17.32
CA TYR A 217 6.89 -6.78 15.93
C TYR A 217 8.14 -7.10 15.13
N LEU A 218 8.13 -8.26 14.48
CA LEU A 218 9.22 -8.71 13.61
C LEU A 218 9.30 -7.94 12.29
N TRP A 219 8.30 -7.16 11.96
CA TRP A 219 8.31 -6.26 10.83
C TRP A 219 7.61 -4.96 11.17
N SER A 220 8.13 -3.93 10.63
CA SER A 220 7.46 -2.64 10.59
C SER A 220 7.20 -2.32 9.13
N LEU A 221 5.96 -1.97 8.82
CA LEU A 221 5.75 -1.08 7.71
C LEU A 221 6.40 0.23 8.13
N THR A 222 7.56 0.52 7.59
CA THR A 222 8.15 1.84 7.72
C THR A 222 7.28 2.81 6.93
N THR A 223 6.24 3.29 7.56
CA THR A 223 5.68 4.56 7.14
C THR A 223 6.72 5.59 7.56
N GLY A 224 7.36 6.17 6.61
CA GLY A 224 8.27 7.26 6.88
C GLY A 224 7.49 8.44 7.44
N PHE A 225 8.19 9.31 8.15
CA PHE A 225 7.69 10.55 8.69
C PHE A 225 8.25 11.72 7.93
N TYR A 226 7.54 12.84 7.99
CA TYR A 226 8.06 14.09 7.50
C TYR A 226 9.22 14.57 8.38
N SER A 227 9.08 14.44 9.70
CA SER A 227 10.13 14.75 10.68
C SER A 227 9.97 13.87 11.91
N TYR A 228 11.07 13.51 12.56
CA TYR A 228 11.04 12.75 13.81
C TYR A 228 10.88 13.62 15.05
N ASP A 229 11.15 14.95 14.94
CA ASP A 229 11.36 15.81 16.10
C ASP A 229 10.27 16.86 16.35
N HIS A 230 9.26 17.00 15.47
CA HIS A 230 8.32 18.11 15.57
C HIS A 230 6.86 17.68 15.46
N HIS A 231 6.06 18.14 16.43
CA HIS A 231 4.59 18.00 16.41
C HIS A 231 3.95 18.95 15.41
N HIS A 232 4.42 20.20 15.32
CA HIS A 232 3.93 21.21 14.38
C HIS A 232 4.95 21.38 13.26
N LEU A 233 4.50 21.18 12.03
CA LEU A 233 5.28 21.27 10.81
C LEU A 233 4.78 22.42 9.94
N GLN A 234 5.70 23.15 9.36
CA GLN A 234 5.43 24.07 8.25
C GLN A 234 6.06 23.49 6.99
N ILE A 235 5.23 23.07 6.06
CA ILE A 235 5.64 22.38 4.84
C ILE A 235 5.58 23.38 3.69
N SER A 236 6.74 23.76 3.16
CA SER A 236 6.81 24.54 1.93
C SER A 236 6.43 23.66 0.74
N TYR A 237 5.34 23.99 0.07
CA TYR A 237 4.87 23.30 -1.11
C TYR A 237 4.44 24.29 -2.19
N LYS A 238 5.11 24.24 -3.35
CA LYS A 238 4.95 25.24 -4.42
C LYS A 238 5.20 26.66 -3.84
N ASP A 239 4.26 27.58 -3.99
CA ASP A 239 4.33 28.95 -3.50
C ASP A 239 3.57 29.19 -2.17
N ALA A 240 3.19 28.11 -1.48
CA ALA A 240 2.48 28.17 -0.20
C ALA A 240 3.25 27.48 0.94
N VAL A 241 2.88 27.83 2.17
CA VAL A 241 3.28 27.11 3.38
C VAL A 241 2.05 26.44 3.97
N LEU A 242 2.07 25.12 4.06
CA LEU A 242 1.00 24.30 4.59
C LEU A 242 1.31 23.94 6.04
N ASN A 243 0.32 24.08 6.92
CA ASN A 243 0.45 23.66 8.31
C ASN A 243 0.10 22.18 8.43
N ALA A 244 0.93 21.45 9.16
CA ALA A 244 0.67 20.06 9.49
C ALA A 244 1.02 19.77 10.94
N ILE A 245 0.28 18.84 11.54
CA ILE A 245 0.55 18.32 12.88
C ILE A 245 0.86 16.85 12.76
N GLN A 246 2.02 16.48 13.25
CA GLN A 246 2.50 15.11 13.26
C GLN A 246 2.62 14.62 14.71
N TYR A 247 2.01 13.47 14.98
CA TYR A 247 2.20 12.80 16.26
C TYR A 247 3.35 11.82 16.16
N PRO A 248 4.28 11.80 17.15
CA PRO A 248 5.44 10.91 17.11
C PRO A 248 5.00 9.45 17.18
N LEU A 249 5.67 8.62 16.40
CA LEU A 249 5.37 7.19 16.26
C LEU A 249 5.64 6.37 17.51
N ASP A 250 6.83 6.57 18.04
CA ASP A 250 7.40 5.77 19.12
C ASP A 250 6.78 6.11 20.49
N ALA A 251 6.20 7.29 20.60
CA ALA A 251 5.65 7.81 21.81
C ALA A 251 4.13 8.05 21.80
N SER A 252 3.43 7.80 20.68
CA SER A 252 1.98 8.04 20.66
C SER A 252 1.25 7.16 21.67
N THR A 253 0.54 7.78 22.56
CA THR A 253 -0.29 7.17 23.58
C THR A 253 -1.76 7.31 23.18
N LEU A 254 -2.65 6.64 23.89
CA LEU A 254 -4.09 6.90 23.75
C LEU A 254 -4.44 8.35 24.08
N ASN A 255 -3.63 9.01 24.93
CA ASN A 255 -3.80 10.43 25.23
C ASN A 255 -3.48 11.32 24.04
N ASP A 256 -2.44 11.01 23.26
CA ASP A 256 -2.12 11.78 22.04
C ASP A 256 -3.26 11.71 21.02
N TYR A 257 -3.89 10.55 20.86
CA TYR A 257 -5.07 10.43 20.00
C TYR A 257 -6.27 11.20 20.53
N ARG A 258 -6.46 11.20 21.85
CA ARG A 258 -7.48 12.03 22.48
C ARG A 258 -7.21 13.52 22.24
N GLU A 259 -5.99 13.98 22.41
CA GLU A 259 -5.57 15.35 22.16
C GLU A 259 -5.78 15.73 20.70
N MET A 260 -5.36 14.90 19.76
CA MET A 260 -5.57 15.10 18.32
C MET A 260 -7.06 15.26 17.98
N ILE A 261 -7.89 14.34 18.44
CA ILE A 261 -9.33 14.39 18.14
C ILE A 261 -10.01 15.58 18.83
N THR A 262 -9.59 15.92 20.05
CA THR A 262 -10.07 17.14 20.75
C THR A 262 -9.69 18.39 19.96
N TYR A 263 -8.47 18.47 19.48
CA TYR A 263 -8.00 19.61 18.68
C TYR A 263 -8.79 19.72 17.36
N ILE A 264 -9.04 18.61 16.68
CA ILE A 264 -9.87 18.60 15.47
C ILE A 264 -11.31 19.06 15.78
N HIS A 265 -11.88 18.61 16.90
CA HIS A 265 -13.19 19.08 17.35
C HIS A 265 -13.22 20.60 17.58
N ASP A 266 -12.19 21.16 18.23
CA ASP A 266 -12.10 22.59 18.55
C ASP A 266 -11.87 23.45 17.29
N LEU A 267 -11.25 22.91 16.24
CA LEU A 267 -11.18 23.55 14.91
C LEU A 267 -12.54 23.66 14.25
N ASN A 268 -13.49 22.86 14.66
CA ASN A 268 -14.87 22.83 14.18
C ASN A 268 -14.98 22.81 12.65
N PRO A 269 -14.36 21.84 11.94
CA PRO A 269 -14.24 21.88 10.50
C PRO A 269 -15.56 21.65 9.78
N LEU A 270 -15.72 22.18 8.58
CA LEU A 270 -16.83 21.90 7.68
C LEU A 270 -16.99 20.39 7.47
N PHE A 271 -15.88 19.72 7.20
CA PHE A 271 -15.73 18.26 7.19
C PHE A 271 -14.24 17.89 7.36
N VAL A 272 -14.00 16.63 7.69
CA VAL A 272 -12.67 16.02 7.71
C VAL A 272 -12.47 15.21 6.44
N LEU A 273 -11.39 15.44 5.71
CA LEU A 273 -10.99 14.68 4.53
C LEU A 273 -9.89 13.68 4.91
N ASN A 274 -10.24 12.41 4.96
CA ASN A 274 -9.28 11.33 5.16
C ASN A 274 -8.69 10.91 3.80
N ILE A 275 -7.41 11.23 3.56
CA ILE A 275 -6.66 10.79 2.39
C ILE A 275 -5.85 9.55 2.77
N GLY A 276 -6.40 8.40 2.50
CA GLY A 276 -5.86 7.10 2.89
C GLY A 276 -6.93 6.03 2.90
N ALA A 277 -6.58 4.88 3.46
CA ALA A 277 -7.51 3.77 3.63
C ALA A 277 -7.28 3.15 5.01
N ASN A 278 -8.33 2.71 5.69
CA ASN A 278 -8.22 1.81 6.84
C ASN A 278 -7.57 2.42 8.11
N SER A 279 -7.85 3.69 8.40
CA SER A 279 -7.39 4.29 9.65
C SER A 279 -8.54 4.45 10.65
N PRO A 280 -8.62 3.63 11.72
CA PRO A 280 -9.62 3.81 12.77
C PRO A 280 -9.57 5.20 13.40
N ILE A 281 -8.36 5.79 13.51
CA ILE A 281 -8.18 7.12 14.09
C ILE A 281 -8.74 8.20 13.18
N ALA A 282 -8.55 8.08 11.86
CA ALA A 282 -9.07 9.03 10.90
C ALA A 282 -10.60 9.02 10.80
N ASP A 283 -11.22 7.95 11.25
CA ASP A 283 -12.68 7.81 11.30
C ASP A 283 -13.30 8.37 12.59
N LEU A 284 -12.54 8.53 13.68
CA LEU A 284 -13.05 9.04 14.96
C LEU A 284 -13.78 10.39 14.86
N PRO A 285 -13.39 11.35 14.02
CA PRO A 285 -14.13 12.60 13.87
C PRO A 285 -15.58 12.44 13.40
N HIS A 286 -15.97 11.26 12.83
CA HIS A 286 -17.35 10.93 12.51
C HIS A 286 -18.32 11.12 13.71
N LEU A 287 -17.82 11.05 14.93
CA LEU A 287 -18.63 11.28 16.13
C LEU A 287 -19.24 12.68 16.19
N PHE A 288 -18.54 13.69 15.67
CA PHE A 288 -18.96 15.08 15.84
C PHE A 288 -19.02 15.89 14.53
N THR A 289 -18.45 15.39 13.45
CA THR A 289 -18.49 16.06 12.13
C THR A 289 -18.56 15.01 11.01
N THR A 290 -18.70 15.45 9.77
CA THR A 290 -18.70 14.55 8.62
C THR A 290 -17.27 14.17 8.24
N VAL A 291 -17.00 12.88 8.09
CA VAL A 291 -15.74 12.36 7.55
C VAL A 291 -15.93 11.93 6.11
N VAL A 292 -15.08 12.45 5.24
CA VAL A 292 -15.02 12.13 3.81
C VAL A 292 -13.77 11.31 3.57
N ASN A 293 -13.91 10.09 3.10
CA ASN A 293 -12.76 9.24 2.75
C ASN A 293 -12.45 9.36 1.26
N PHE A 294 -11.19 9.69 0.96
CA PHE A 294 -10.60 9.63 -0.36
C PHE A 294 -9.50 8.57 -0.36
N ASN A 295 -9.85 7.38 -0.82
CA ASN A 295 -8.94 6.24 -0.83
C ASN A 295 -7.79 6.44 -1.82
N THR A 296 -6.58 6.11 -1.40
CA THR A 296 -5.36 6.18 -2.24
C THR A 296 -5.15 4.94 -3.11
N VAL A 297 -5.99 3.93 -2.95
CA VAL A 297 -6.01 2.69 -3.73
C VAL A 297 -7.43 2.43 -4.24
N THR A 298 -7.56 1.57 -5.24
CA THR A 298 -8.86 1.30 -5.91
C THR A 298 -9.74 0.28 -5.17
N THR A 299 -9.19 -0.43 -4.19
CA THR A 299 -9.98 -1.34 -3.33
C THR A 299 -10.97 -0.56 -2.47
N ALA A 300 -12.04 -1.22 -2.02
CA ALA A 300 -12.97 -0.58 -1.08
C ALA A 300 -12.24 -0.19 0.21
N PRO A 301 -12.42 1.05 0.68
CA PRO A 301 -11.87 1.46 1.95
C PRO A 301 -12.54 0.70 3.10
N ILE A 302 -11.74 0.24 4.05
CA ILE A 302 -12.20 -0.26 5.32
C ILE A 302 -12.28 0.96 6.25
N SER A 303 -13.44 1.58 6.33
CA SER A 303 -13.61 2.86 7.04
C SER A 303 -15.06 3.03 7.48
N GLU A 304 -15.29 3.77 8.55
CA GLU A 304 -16.61 4.23 9.02
C GLU A 304 -16.89 5.70 8.64
N ALA A 305 -16.12 6.25 7.69
CA ALA A 305 -16.40 7.58 7.14
C ALA A 305 -17.83 7.67 6.58
N ASP A 306 -18.41 8.86 6.64
CA ASP A 306 -19.78 9.11 6.17
C ASP A 306 -19.89 9.09 4.64
N ILE A 307 -18.86 9.57 3.96
CA ILE A 307 -18.84 9.75 2.52
C ILE A 307 -17.58 9.10 1.96
N PHE A 308 -17.76 8.23 0.95
CA PHE A 308 -16.66 7.66 0.18
C PHE A 308 -16.57 8.29 -1.20
N ILE A 309 -15.42 8.85 -1.53
CA ILE A 309 -15.11 9.36 -2.86
C ILE A 309 -14.56 8.22 -3.71
N ARG A 310 -15.13 8.05 -4.89
CA ARG A 310 -14.71 7.07 -5.87
C ARG A 310 -14.54 7.71 -7.24
N CYS A 311 -13.43 7.43 -7.87
CA CYS A 311 -13.12 7.86 -9.23
C CYS A 311 -13.32 6.75 -10.26
N THR A 312 -13.39 5.50 -9.81
CA THR A 312 -13.38 4.31 -10.65
C THR A 312 -14.73 3.60 -10.59
N LYS A 313 -15.26 3.22 -11.74
CA LYS A 313 -16.37 2.27 -11.82
C LYS A 313 -15.84 0.87 -11.56
N LEU A 314 -16.40 0.20 -10.58
CA LEU A 314 -16.14 -1.22 -10.35
C LEU A 314 -17.03 -2.06 -11.26
N ASP A 315 -16.64 -3.33 -11.40
CA ASP A 315 -17.57 -4.30 -11.94
C ASP A 315 -18.80 -4.47 -11.03
N ASN A 316 -19.88 -5.00 -11.58
CA ASN A 316 -21.16 -5.10 -10.84
C ASN A 316 -21.07 -5.99 -9.60
N ALA A 317 -20.17 -6.96 -9.55
CA ALA A 317 -20.01 -7.86 -8.41
C ALA A 317 -19.34 -7.13 -7.23
N LEU A 318 -18.27 -6.42 -7.47
CA LEU A 318 -17.59 -5.58 -6.48
C LEU A 318 -18.47 -4.42 -6.03
N GLU A 319 -19.20 -3.78 -6.95
CA GLU A 319 -20.13 -2.71 -6.62
C GLU A 319 -21.24 -3.20 -5.67
N ASN A 320 -21.80 -4.38 -5.92
CA ASN A 320 -22.82 -4.97 -5.06
C ASN A 320 -22.26 -5.38 -3.70
N LEU A 321 -21.05 -5.97 -3.68
CA LEU A 321 -20.37 -6.33 -2.42
C LEU A 321 -20.20 -5.09 -1.53
N TYR A 322 -19.72 -3.99 -2.09
CA TYR A 322 -19.50 -2.77 -1.32
C TYR A 322 -20.79 -2.14 -0.82
N LYS A 323 -21.86 -2.13 -1.64
CA LYS A 323 -23.16 -1.65 -1.21
C LYS A 323 -23.77 -2.46 -0.07
N GLN A 324 -23.56 -3.78 -0.05
CA GLN A 324 -24.05 -4.65 1.02
C GLN A 324 -23.33 -4.42 2.35
N GLU A 325 -22.07 -4.02 2.31
CA GLU A 325 -21.24 -3.84 3.50
C GLU A 325 -21.24 -2.41 4.06
N LEU A 326 -21.82 -1.44 3.36
CA LEU A 326 -21.94 -0.08 3.87
C LEU A 326 -22.94 0.00 5.02
N SER A 327 -22.59 0.79 6.03
CA SER A 327 -23.51 1.16 7.09
C SER A 327 -24.60 2.12 6.56
N SER A 328 -25.75 2.20 7.22
CA SER A 328 -26.89 3.01 6.76
C SER A 328 -26.60 4.52 6.67
N HIS A 329 -25.61 5.02 7.42
CA HIS A 329 -25.18 6.42 7.38
C HIS A 329 -24.18 6.71 6.25
N GLN A 330 -23.60 5.68 5.64
CA GLN A 330 -22.52 5.82 4.64
C GLN A 330 -23.08 5.98 3.24
N GLN A 331 -22.48 6.87 2.48
CA GLN A 331 -22.83 7.09 1.08
C GLN A 331 -21.60 7.16 0.18
N GLN A 332 -21.78 6.83 -1.09
CA GLN A 332 -20.72 6.88 -2.09
C GLN A 332 -20.97 8.05 -3.05
N ILE A 333 -19.91 8.81 -3.30
CA ILE A 333 -19.86 9.85 -4.31
C ILE A 333 -18.94 9.40 -5.44
N PHE A 334 -19.44 9.44 -6.65
CA PHE A 334 -18.65 9.15 -7.83
C PHE A 334 -18.18 10.43 -8.50
N ILE A 335 -16.86 10.62 -8.59
CA ILE A 335 -16.20 11.69 -9.34
C ILE A 335 -15.84 11.16 -10.73
N LYS A 336 -16.22 11.87 -11.77
CA LYS A 336 -16.01 11.42 -13.16
C LYS A 336 -14.55 11.44 -13.58
N GLN A 337 -13.79 12.32 -13.01
CA GLN A 337 -12.37 12.48 -13.30
C GLN A 337 -11.52 11.69 -12.31
N ASN A 338 -10.44 11.08 -12.78
CA ASN A 338 -9.43 10.53 -11.90
C ASN A 338 -8.63 11.67 -11.26
N PHE A 339 -8.12 11.42 -10.05
CA PHE A 339 -7.14 12.32 -9.46
C PHE A 339 -5.91 12.38 -10.37
N PRO A 340 -5.45 13.60 -10.77
CA PRO A 340 -4.34 13.71 -11.71
C PRO A 340 -3.04 13.21 -11.09
N ALA A 341 -2.27 12.44 -11.85
CA ALA A 341 -0.94 12.03 -11.44
C ALA A 341 -0.01 13.25 -11.41
N ILE A 342 0.33 13.69 -10.22
CA ILE A 342 1.22 14.83 -9.99
C ILE A 342 2.65 14.32 -10.08
N THR A 343 3.44 14.94 -10.93
CA THR A 343 4.86 14.64 -11.06
C THR A 343 5.65 15.94 -10.98
N ASN A 344 6.73 15.91 -10.24
CA ASN A 344 7.77 16.91 -10.44
C ASN A 344 8.31 16.67 -11.85
N ILE A 345 7.96 17.57 -12.79
CA ILE A 345 8.39 17.43 -14.18
C ILE A 345 9.90 17.59 -14.19
N SER A 346 10.60 16.47 -14.29
CA SER A 346 12.02 16.50 -14.56
C SER A 346 12.25 16.79 -16.04
N ASN A 347 13.02 17.81 -16.33
CA ASN A 347 13.52 18.09 -17.67
C ASN A 347 14.75 17.25 -18.01
N LYS A 348 15.17 16.36 -17.11
CA LYS A 348 16.33 15.50 -17.30
C LYS A 348 16.00 14.42 -18.33
N SER A 349 16.78 14.33 -19.36
CA SER A 349 16.78 13.22 -20.31
C SER A 349 17.96 12.31 -20.01
N PHE A 350 17.71 11.01 -19.96
CA PHE A 350 18.74 9.99 -19.86
C PHE A 350 18.93 9.33 -21.22
N THR A 351 20.13 8.83 -21.47
CA THR A 351 20.40 7.90 -22.55
C THR A 351 20.52 6.48 -22.00
N ARG A 352 20.28 5.47 -22.81
CA ARG A 352 20.50 4.07 -22.41
C ARG A 352 21.93 3.81 -21.96
N LYS A 353 22.89 4.44 -22.63
CA LYS A 353 24.31 4.35 -22.29
C LYS A 353 24.62 4.87 -20.89
N GLU A 354 24.05 6.00 -20.48
CA GLU A 354 24.20 6.56 -19.13
C GLU A 354 23.60 5.65 -18.06
N LEU A 355 22.56 4.88 -18.42
CA LEU A 355 21.90 3.91 -17.55
C LEU A 355 22.52 2.50 -17.63
N ASN A 356 23.59 2.30 -18.40
CA ASN A 356 24.20 1.01 -18.69
C ASN A 356 23.18 0.00 -19.28
N LEU A 357 22.25 0.46 -20.12
CA LEU A 357 21.24 -0.36 -20.78
C LEU A 357 21.64 -0.62 -22.25
N PRO A 358 21.26 -1.78 -22.82
CA PRO A 358 21.55 -2.10 -24.21
C PRO A 358 20.77 -1.19 -25.18
N GLU A 359 21.47 -0.73 -26.24
CA GLU A 359 20.90 0.20 -27.23
C GLU A 359 19.96 -0.51 -28.23
N ASP A 360 20.22 -1.78 -28.53
CA ASP A 360 19.58 -2.58 -29.57
C ASP A 360 18.43 -3.47 -29.10
N LYS A 361 18.09 -3.43 -27.81
CA LYS A 361 17.05 -4.26 -27.19
C LYS A 361 15.71 -3.56 -27.04
N PHE A 362 14.65 -4.34 -27.08
CA PHE A 362 13.33 -3.92 -26.64
C PHE A 362 13.26 -4.04 -25.11
N LEU A 363 13.23 -2.92 -24.41
CA LEU A 363 13.36 -2.85 -22.96
C LEU A 363 11.99 -2.77 -22.28
N ILE A 364 11.68 -3.76 -21.44
CA ILE A 364 10.45 -3.85 -20.65
C ILE A 364 10.78 -3.56 -19.20
N CYS A 365 10.09 -2.60 -18.57
CA CYS A 365 10.33 -2.33 -17.15
C CYS A 365 9.28 -2.93 -16.22
N LEU A 366 9.78 -3.33 -15.04
CA LEU A 366 9.04 -3.62 -13.82
C LEU A 366 9.43 -2.55 -12.79
N VAL A 367 8.47 -1.92 -12.16
CA VAL A 367 8.74 -0.77 -11.28
C VAL A 367 8.05 -0.92 -9.93
N GLY A 368 8.82 -0.87 -8.85
CA GLY A 368 8.31 -0.91 -7.48
C GLY A 368 9.38 -1.28 -6.46
N ASN A 369 9.17 -0.87 -5.21
CA ASN A 369 10.05 -1.24 -4.09
C ASN A 369 9.58 -2.50 -3.35
N ARG A 370 8.46 -3.10 -3.78
CA ARG A 370 7.89 -4.34 -3.24
C ARG A 370 7.88 -5.49 -4.26
N LEU A 371 8.65 -5.39 -5.33
CA LEU A 371 8.67 -6.40 -6.40
C LEU A 371 9.12 -7.79 -5.91
N ASP A 372 9.89 -7.87 -4.85
CA ASP A 372 10.26 -9.15 -4.23
C ASP A 372 9.02 -9.96 -3.80
N THR A 373 7.98 -9.26 -3.33
CA THR A 373 6.72 -9.86 -2.89
C THR A 373 5.62 -9.83 -3.97
N GLU A 374 5.63 -8.82 -4.84
CA GLU A 374 4.60 -8.59 -5.85
C GLU A 374 4.81 -9.42 -7.12
N VAL A 375 6.05 -9.81 -7.43
CA VAL A 375 6.37 -10.68 -8.57
C VAL A 375 6.27 -12.14 -8.14
N SER A 376 5.09 -12.72 -8.31
CA SER A 376 4.79 -14.10 -7.93
C SER A 376 5.66 -15.12 -8.68
N PRO A 377 5.79 -16.38 -8.20
CA PRO A 377 6.51 -17.42 -8.93
C PRO A 377 5.96 -17.66 -10.34
N SER A 378 4.64 -17.60 -10.56
CA SER A 378 4.03 -17.70 -11.90
C SER A 378 4.45 -16.54 -12.80
N PHE A 379 4.48 -15.32 -12.25
CA PHE A 379 4.91 -14.15 -13.01
C PHE A 379 6.41 -14.18 -13.35
N ARG A 380 7.26 -14.72 -12.47
CA ARG A 380 8.67 -14.99 -12.79
C ARG A 380 8.82 -15.97 -13.96
N GLN A 381 7.98 -17.01 -13.99
CA GLN A 381 7.93 -17.96 -15.13
C GLN A 381 7.44 -17.31 -16.42
N LEU A 382 6.47 -16.38 -16.33
CA LEU A 382 6.00 -15.57 -17.47
C LEU A 382 7.15 -14.73 -18.05
N ILE A 383 7.95 -14.05 -17.22
CA ILE A 383 9.13 -13.30 -17.64
C ILE A 383 10.13 -14.22 -18.36
N CYS A 384 10.45 -15.38 -17.78
CA CYS A 384 11.35 -16.37 -18.40
C CYS A 384 10.79 -16.87 -19.74
N SER A 385 9.47 -17.04 -19.88
CA SER A 385 8.83 -17.44 -21.11
C SER A 385 8.95 -16.39 -22.22
N ILE A 386 8.74 -15.11 -21.89
CA ILE A 386 8.94 -13.98 -22.81
C ILE A 386 10.40 -13.94 -23.29
N LEU A 387 11.34 -14.04 -22.38
CA LEU A 387 12.78 -14.04 -22.70
C LEU A 387 13.20 -15.22 -23.58
N ARG A 388 12.58 -16.38 -23.39
CA ARG A 388 12.79 -17.57 -24.23
C ARG A 388 12.24 -17.38 -25.63
N LEU A 389 11.05 -16.78 -25.77
CA LEU A 389 10.36 -16.62 -27.03
C LEU A 389 10.98 -15.53 -27.92
N ASN A 390 11.61 -14.51 -27.33
CA ASN A 390 12.17 -13.42 -28.10
C ASN A 390 13.52 -12.97 -27.53
N SER A 391 14.58 -13.12 -28.33
CA SER A 391 15.97 -12.75 -27.94
C SER A 391 16.24 -11.25 -28.01
N THR A 392 15.36 -10.44 -28.59
CA THR A 392 15.51 -8.99 -28.68
C THR A 392 14.94 -8.24 -27.47
N ILE A 393 14.22 -8.93 -26.59
CA ILE A 393 13.60 -8.35 -25.38
C ILE A 393 14.56 -8.52 -24.19
N ASP A 394 14.76 -7.45 -23.45
CA ASP A 394 15.40 -7.49 -22.13
C ASP A 394 14.49 -6.80 -21.09
N PHE A 395 14.69 -7.14 -19.81
CA PHE A 395 13.93 -6.55 -18.71
C PHE A 395 14.78 -5.55 -17.91
N VAL A 396 14.12 -4.51 -17.42
CA VAL A 396 14.71 -3.48 -16.56
C VAL A 396 13.90 -3.40 -15.26
N VAL A 397 14.52 -3.73 -14.15
CA VAL A 397 13.90 -3.65 -12.82
C VAL A 397 14.28 -2.33 -12.18
N ILE A 398 13.29 -1.53 -11.81
CA ILE A 398 13.43 -0.22 -11.18
C ILE A 398 12.82 -0.27 -9.79
N GLY A 399 13.66 -0.12 -8.78
CA GLY A 399 13.32 -0.25 -7.37
C GLY A 399 14.34 -1.08 -6.61
N THR A 400 14.22 -1.09 -5.31
CA THR A 400 15.10 -1.90 -4.46
C THR A 400 14.57 -3.32 -4.39
N VAL A 401 15.32 -4.28 -4.91
CA VAL A 401 14.98 -5.71 -4.93
C VAL A 401 16.17 -6.55 -4.50
N HIS A 402 15.91 -7.65 -3.81
CA HIS A 402 16.90 -8.62 -3.35
C HIS A 402 16.55 -10.04 -3.82
N GLU A 403 15.40 -10.57 -3.40
CA GLU A 403 14.97 -11.94 -3.75
C GLU A 403 14.72 -12.11 -5.26
N LEU A 404 14.09 -11.12 -5.88
CA LEU A 404 13.84 -11.13 -7.32
C LEU A 404 15.15 -11.12 -8.10
N LYS A 405 16.14 -10.36 -7.64
CA LYS A 405 17.47 -10.30 -8.24
C LYS A 405 18.18 -11.65 -8.11
N GLU A 406 18.24 -12.20 -6.90
CA GLU A 406 18.85 -13.52 -6.65
C GLU A 406 18.20 -14.61 -7.50
N HIS A 407 16.87 -14.60 -7.60
CA HIS A 407 16.15 -15.56 -8.44
C HIS A 407 16.64 -15.54 -9.89
N PHE A 408 16.71 -14.36 -10.52
CA PHE A 408 17.10 -14.27 -11.92
C PHE A 408 18.60 -14.44 -12.16
N GLU A 409 19.47 -14.10 -11.20
CA GLU A 409 20.91 -14.37 -11.25
C GLU A 409 21.20 -15.87 -11.36
N ASN A 410 20.31 -16.72 -10.83
CA ASN A 410 20.40 -18.18 -10.92
C ASN A 410 19.74 -18.76 -12.19
N THR A 411 19.29 -17.93 -13.13
CA THR A 411 18.70 -18.36 -14.40
C THR A 411 19.67 -18.16 -15.58
N ASN A 412 19.37 -18.78 -16.72
CA ASN A 412 20.08 -18.55 -17.98
C ASN A 412 19.81 -17.16 -18.59
N TYR A 413 18.95 -16.36 -17.95
CA TYR A 413 18.53 -15.03 -18.43
C TYR A 413 19.15 -13.88 -17.64
N ARG A 414 20.07 -14.15 -16.70
CA ARG A 414 20.70 -13.15 -15.83
C ARG A 414 21.24 -11.93 -16.58
N ASP A 415 21.85 -12.15 -17.76
CA ASP A 415 22.48 -11.09 -18.55
C ASP A 415 21.46 -10.25 -19.35
N ARG A 416 20.17 -10.61 -19.29
CA ARG A 416 19.06 -9.96 -19.96
C ARG A 416 18.08 -9.27 -18.99
N ILE A 417 18.46 -9.19 -17.72
CA ILE A 417 17.70 -8.50 -16.68
C ILE A 417 18.62 -7.47 -16.02
N HIS A 418 18.26 -6.21 -16.19
CA HIS A 418 19.05 -5.06 -15.76
C HIS A 418 18.41 -4.44 -14.51
N TYR A 419 19.21 -4.03 -13.54
CA TYR A 419 18.75 -3.49 -12.27
C TYR A 419 19.24 -2.04 -12.11
N LEU A 420 18.31 -1.08 -12.06
CA LEU A 420 18.65 0.33 -11.88
C LEU A 420 18.57 0.79 -10.41
N GLY A 421 18.04 -0.07 -9.52
CA GLY A 421 17.80 0.34 -8.15
C GLY A 421 16.68 1.40 -8.03
N TYR A 422 16.64 2.09 -6.90
CA TYR A 422 15.68 3.18 -6.69
C TYR A 422 16.03 4.40 -7.56
N CYS A 423 15.07 4.82 -8.36
CA CYS A 423 15.23 5.95 -9.27
C CYS A 423 14.17 7.02 -8.98
N PRO A 424 14.56 8.22 -8.52
CA PRO A 424 13.61 9.28 -8.21
C PRO A 424 12.98 9.94 -9.45
N ASP A 425 13.64 9.89 -10.61
CA ASP A 425 13.19 10.46 -11.88
C ASP A 425 12.70 9.38 -12.84
N LEU A 426 11.51 8.86 -12.56
CA LEU A 426 10.92 7.82 -13.43
C LEU A 426 10.58 8.37 -14.82
N LEU A 427 10.14 9.62 -14.95
CA LEU A 427 9.75 10.19 -16.24
C LEU A 427 10.91 10.23 -17.22
N GLY A 428 12.08 10.69 -16.75
CA GLY A 428 13.29 10.73 -17.56
C GLY A 428 13.77 9.35 -18.01
N ILE A 429 13.71 8.36 -17.09
CA ILE A 429 14.11 6.98 -17.38
C ILE A 429 13.13 6.31 -18.33
N TYR A 430 11.83 6.45 -18.14
CA TYR A 430 10.81 5.83 -19.00
C TYR A 430 10.94 6.19 -20.47
N ARG A 431 11.44 7.38 -20.80
CA ARG A 431 11.73 7.81 -22.18
C ARG A 431 12.80 6.97 -22.87
N THR A 432 13.59 6.19 -22.13
CA THR A 432 14.62 5.28 -22.66
C THR A 432 14.10 3.86 -22.85
N LEU A 433 12.91 3.55 -22.34
CA LEU A 433 12.33 2.21 -22.31
C LEU A 433 11.23 2.05 -23.38
N ASN A 434 10.79 0.83 -23.60
CA ASN A 434 9.80 0.53 -24.62
C ASN A 434 8.43 0.11 -24.06
N LEU A 435 8.38 -0.53 -22.89
CA LEU A 435 7.13 -1.04 -22.35
C LEU A 435 7.18 -1.08 -20.82
N TYR A 436 6.06 -0.77 -20.18
CA TYR A 436 5.84 -0.99 -18.75
C TYR A 436 5.00 -2.25 -18.57
N LEU A 437 5.51 -3.23 -17.82
CA LEU A 437 4.80 -4.46 -17.48
C LEU A 437 4.42 -4.44 -16.00
N ASN A 438 3.14 -4.65 -15.70
CA ASN A 438 2.65 -4.66 -14.34
C ASN A 438 2.36 -6.09 -13.86
N PRO A 439 2.98 -6.55 -12.75
CA PRO A 439 2.54 -7.77 -12.08
C PRO A 439 1.17 -7.57 -11.43
N GLU A 440 0.48 -8.66 -11.09
CA GLU A 440 -0.76 -8.60 -10.31
C GLU A 440 -0.45 -8.11 -8.89
N ARG A 441 -0.94 -6.91 -8.55
CA ARG A 441 -0.66 -6.25 -7.27
C ARG A 441 -1.65 -5.16 -6.92
N ILE A 442 -1.66 -4.76 -5.65
CA ILE A 442 -2.28 -3.53 -5.17
C ILE A 442 -1.24 -2.41 -5.20
N GLY A 443 -1.56 -1.29 -5.84
CA GLY A 443 -0.66 -0.16 -6.05
C GLY A 443 -0.03 -0.15 -7.44
N GLY A 444 0.96 0.72 -7.64
CA GLY A 444 1.62 0.90 -8.95
C GLY A 444 0.89 1.83 -9.92
N GLY A 445 -0.33 2.29 -9.60
CA GLY A 445 -1.10 3.17 -10.46
C GLY A 445 -0.40 4.49 -10.77
N TRP A 446 0.31 5.06 -9.80
CA TRP A 446 1.06 6.30 -10.01
C TRP A 446 2.24 6.13 -10.97
N SER A 447 3.03 5.09 -10.81
CA SER A 447 4.17 4.80 -11.69
C SER A 447 3.72 4.49 -13.12
N SER A 448 2.57 3.84 -13.32
CA SER A 448 1.99 3.60 -14.64
C SER A 448 1.45 4.87 -15.30
N ALA A 449 0.86 5.78 -14.52
CA ALA A 449 0.43 7.08 -15.04
C ALA A 449 1.63 7.92 -15.53
N ILE A 450 2.76 7.88 -14.82
CA ILE A 450 4.02 8.49 -15.28
C ILE A 450 4.53 7.80 -16.56
N ALA A 451 4.38 6.48 -16.68
CA ALA A 451 4.77 5.74 -17.88
C ALA A 451 3.99 6.24 -19.10
N LEU A 452 2.67 6.36 -19.01
CA LEU A 452 1.85 6.90 -20.09
C LEU A 452 2.24 8.33 -20.46
N ARG A 453 2.61 9.15 -19.47
CA ARG A 453 3.09 10.53 -19.70
C ARG A 453 4.42 10.58 -20.45
N ALA A 454 5.26 9.56 -20.30
CA ALA A 454 6.47 9.37 -21.11
C ALA A 454 6.19 8.82 -22.52
N GLY A 455 4.93 8.49 -22.84
CA GLY A 455 4.55 7.75 -24.05
C GLY A 455 4.87 6.25 -23.94
N LEU A 456 5.20 5.75 -22.77
CA LEU A 456 5.53 4.35 -22.54
C LEU A 456 4.23 3.54 -22.42
N PRO A 457 3.91 2.64 -23.39
CA PRO A 457 2.74 1.78 -23.28
C PRO A 457 2.82 0.87 -22.04
N VAL A 458 1.66 0.48 -21.54
CA VAL A 458 1.53 -0.38 -20.37
C VAL A 458 0.89 -1.70 -20.75
N VAL A 459 1.27 -2.79 -20.11
CA VAL A 459 0.53 -4.07 -20.17
C VAL A 459 0.23 -4.50 -18.74
N THR A 460 -1.05 -4.70 -18.44
CA THR A 460 -1.53 -5.08 -17.11
C THR A 460 -2.76 -5.99 -17.20
N LEU A 461 -2.99 -6.79 -16.16
CA LEU A 461 -4.25 -7.50 -15.95
C LEU A 461 -5.36 -6.55 -15.47
N PRO A 462 -6.64 -6.92 -15.61
CA PRO A 462 -7.75 -6.12 -15.10
C PRO A 462 -7.83 -6.13 -13.57
N ASN A 463 -8.71 -5.30 -13.01
CA ASN A 463 -9.04 -5.28 -11.58
C ASN A 463 -7.87 -4.97 -10.64
N CYS A 464 -6.94 -4.12 -11.08
CA CYS A 464 -5.84 -3.62 -10.26
C CYS A 464 -5.67 -2.10 -10.43
N ASP A 465 -4.94 -1.47 -9.51
CA ASP A 465 -4.73 -0.01 -9.52
C ASP A 465 -4.14 0.50 -10.83
N VAL A 466 -3.27 -0.28 -11.46
CA VAL A 466 -2.69 0.08 -12.76
C VAL A 466 -3.74 0.08 -13.85
N ALA A 467 -4.57 -0.96 -13.96
CA ALA A 467 -5.61 -1.08 -14.98
C ALA A 467 -6.57 0.12 -14.94
N TYR A 468 -6.94 0.57 -13.74
CA TYR A 468 -7.82 1.72 -13.56
C TYR A 468 -7.17 3.06 -13.95
N ASN A 469 -5.85 3.14 -13.88
CA ASN A 469 -5.11 4.36 -14.20
C ASN A 469 -4.66 4.46 -15.68
N VAL A 470 -4.74 3.37 -16.46
CA VAL A 470 -4.20 3.32 -17.82
C VAL A 470 -5.24 3.09 -18.91
N SER A 471 -6.49 2.90 -18.60
CA SER A 471 -7.60 2.55 -19.49
C SER A 471 -7.57 1.10 -20.02
N GLU A 472 -8.72 0.66 -20.53
CA GLU A 472 -8.90 -0.66 -21.15
C GLU A 472 -7.97 -0.90 -22.37
N THR A 473 -7.48 0.17 -23.01
CA THR A 473 -6.55 0.10 -24.15
C THR A 473 -5.25 -0.63 -23.83
N PHE A 474 -4.84 -0.63 -22.54
CA PHE A 474 -3.58 -1.20 -22.05
C PHE A 474 -3.79 -2.40 -21.14
N THR A 475 -5.03 -2.89 -21.05
CA THR A 475 -5.41 -4.02 -20.22
C THR A 475 -5.57 -5.28 -21.07
N VAL A 476 -5.06 -6.40 -20.57
CA VAL A 476 -5.19 -7.73 -21.18
C VAL A 476 -5.97 -8.65 -20.24
N THR A 477 -6.62 -9.68 -20.79
CA THR A 477 -7.55 -10.51 -20.02
C THR A 477 -6.89 -11.58 -19.17
N ASN A 478 -5.70 -12.04 -19.56
CA ASN A 478 -4.95 -13.11 -18.90
C ASN A 478 -3.45 -13.08 -19.25
N GLU A 479 -2.66 -13.92 -18.61
CA GLU A 479 -1.20 -14.02 -18.83
C GLU A 479 -0.82 -14.47 -20.25
N GLU A 480 -1.63 -15.31 -20.92
CA GLU A 480 -1.37 -15.75 -22.30
C GLU A 480 -1.47 -14.56 -23.25
N GLN A 481 -2.56 -13.79 -23.17
CA GLN A 481 -2.72 -12.56 -23.96
C GLN A 481 -1.65 -11.52 -23.60
N MET A 482 -1.19 -11.50 -22.33
CA MET A 482 -0.09 -10.62 -21.91
C MET A 482 1.19 -10.95 -22.70
N ILE A 483 1.57 -12.22 -22.79
CA ILE A 483 2.73 -12.67 -23.58
C ILE A 483 2.57 -12.28 -25.05
N GLU A 484 1.42 -12.62 -25.67
CA GLU A 484 1.15 -12.31 -27.08
C GLU A 484 1.26 -10.81 -27.36
N THR A 485 0.65 -9.99 -26.50
CA THR A 485 0.67 -8.52 -26.64
C THR A 485 2.09 -7.97 -26.52
N ILE A 486 2.89 -8.48 -25.58
CA ILE A 486 4.30 -8.08 -25.41
C ILE A 486 5.12 -8.44 -26.65
N LEU A 487 4.96 -9.64 -27.18
CA LEU A 487 5.64 -10.06 -28.41
C LEU A 487 5.23 -9.21 -29.60
N GLN A 488 3.95 -8.82 -29.70
CA GLN A 488 3.46 -7.90 -30.73
C GLN A 488 4.11 -6.51 -30.60
N TYR A 489 4.20 -5.95 -29.40
CA TYR A 489 4.90 -4.68 -29.15
C TYR A 489 6.36 -4.73 -29.64
N ALA A 490 7.05 -5.83 -29.42
CA ALA A 490 8.46 -5.97 -29.78
C ALA A 490 8.69 -6.21 -31.29
N SER A 491 7.69 -6.77 -32.02
CA SER A 491 7.85 -7.16 -33.41
C SER A 491 7.12 -6.23 -34.41
N ASP A 492 6.04 -5.56 -33.98
CA ASP A 492 5.21 -4.70 -34.84
C ASP A 492 5.40 -3.23 -34.47
N LYS A 493 6.22 -2.56 -35.25
CA LYS A 493 6.52 -1.12 -35.06
C LYS A 493 5.29 -0.22 -35.26
N VAL A 494 4.36 -0.60 -36.11
CA VAL A 494 3.12 0.19 -36.36
C VAL A 494 2.21 0.09 -35.12
N PHE A 495 2.02 -1.12 -34.62
CA PHE A 495 1.29 -1.35 -33.37
C PHE A 495 1.93 -0.58 -32.19
N TYR A 496 3.24 -0.70 -32.03
CA TYR A 496 3.98 0.04 -31.01
C TYR A 496 3.74 1.55 -31.08
N ASN A 497 3.95 2.15 -32.25
CA ASN A 497 3.79 3.60 -32.44
C ASN A 497 2.35 4.06 -32.18
N THR A 498 1.37 3.26 -32.59
CA THR A 498 -0.04 3.54 -32.32
C THR A 498 -0.31 3.57 -30.80
N LYS A 499 0.20 2.58 -30.07
CA LYS A 499 0.03 2.49 -28.62
C LYS A 499 0.82 3.57 -27.87
N HIS A 500 2.02 3.90 -28.35
CA HIS A 500 2.79 5.02 -27.85
C HIS A 500 2.01 6.35 -27.95
N GLN A 501 1.41 6.64 -29.11
CA GLN A 501 0.58 7.83 -29.28
C GLN A 501 -0.66 7.79 -28.38
N GLN A 502 -1.35 6.64 -28.28
CA GLN A 502 -2.47 6.47 -27.37
C GLN A 502 -2.09 6.71 -25.90
N ALA A 503 -0.88 6.34 -25.48
CA ALA A 503 -0.38 6.61 -24.15
C ALA A 503 -0.23 8.12 -23.90
N LEU A 504 0.36 8.86 -24.84
CA LEU A 504 0.50 10.32 -24.77
C LEU A 504 -0.88 11.02 -24.77
N ASP A 505 -1.79 10.58 -25.65
CA ASP A 505 -3.14 11.15 -25.76
C ASP A 505 -3.94 10.94 -24.46
N PHE A 506 -3.84 9.75 -23.87
CA PHE A 506 -4.48 9.45 -22.58
C PHE A 506 -3.88 10.28 -21.44
N ALA A 507 -2.56 10.40 -21.40
CA ALA A 507 -1.88 11.19 -20.38
C ALA A 507 -2.24 12.69 -20.48
N SER A 508 -2.37 13.23 -21.68
CA SER A 508 -2.77 14.63 -21.89
C SER A 508 -4.17 14.96 -21.38
N GLN A 509 -5.05 13.94 -21.29
CA GLN A 509 -6.37 14.08 -20.68
C GLN A 509 -6.31 14.15 -19.15
N ASN A 510 -5.21 13.72 -18.55
CA ASN A 510 -4.99 13.65 -17.09
C ASN A 510 -3.89 14.62 -16.64
N GLU A 511 -3.85 15.84 -17.21
CA GLU A 511 -2.86 16.85 -16.83
C GLU A 511 -3.06 17.42 -15.43
N GLU A 512 -1.96 17.90 -14.84
CA GLU A 512 -1.91 18.48 -13.49
C GLU A 512 -2.91 19.63 -13.26
N ASN A 513 -3.26 20.38 -14.32
CA ASN A 513 -4.25 21.45 -14.27
C ASN A 513 -5.67 20.98 -13.94
N LYS A 514 -5.93 19.67 -14.02
CA LYS A 514 -7.25 19.08 -13.73
C LYS A 514 -7.51 18.86 -12.24
N ILE A 515 -6.55 19.15 -11.37
CA ILE A 515 -6.80 19.07 -9.92
C ILE A 515 -7.92 20.03 -9.49
N ILE A 516 -8.00 21.21 -10.13
CA ILE A 516 -9.05 22.19 -9.82
C ILE A 516 -10.42 21.66 -10.23
N ASP A 517 -10.51 21.05 -11.41
CA ASP A 517 -11.77 20.48 -11.89
C ASP A 517 -12.21 19.30 -11.01
N PHE A 518 -11.27 18.41 -10.65
CA PHE A 518 -11.50 17.30 -9.75
C PHE A 518 -12.01 17.78 -8.39
N LEU A 519 -11.31 18.73 -7.76
CA LEU A 519 -11.69 19.25 -6.45
C LEU A 519 -12.99 20.07 -6.50
N SER A 520 -13.27 20.77 -7.60
CA SER A 520 -14.53 21.47 -7.80
C SER A 520 -15.72 20.50 -7.83
N GLU A 521 -15.61 19.41 -8.59
CA GLU A 521 -16.63 18.35 -8.62
C GLU A 521 -16.75 17.67 -7.25
N MET A 522 -15.63 17.36 -6.61
CA MET A 522 -15.60 16.76 -5.28
C MET A 522 -16.31 17.63 -4.25
N LEU A 523 -15.92 18.91 -4.13
CA LEU A 523 -16.51 19.83 -3.16
C LEU A 523 -18.00 20.03 -3.39
N THR A 524 -18.43 20.12 -4.65
CA THR A 524 -19.85 20.27 -4.99
C THR A 524 -20.63 19.06 -4.47
N LYS A 525 -20.20 17.85 -4.82
CA LYS A 525 -20.90 16.62 -4.42
C LYS A 525 -20.81 16.33 -2.93
N VAL A 526 -19.68 16.64 -2.29
CA VAL A 526 -19.54 16.50 -0.83
C VAL A 526 -20.51 17.45 -0.14
N LYS A 527 -20.60 18.73 -0.55
CA LYS A 527 -21.55 19.69 0.03
C LYS A 527 -23.01 19.28 -0.15
N GLU A 528 -23.36 18.71 -1.29
CA GLU A 528 -24.71 18.16 -1.53
C GLU A 528 -25.02 16.94 -0.64
N ALA A 529 -24.00 16.20 -0.24
CA ALA A 529 -24.11 15.00 0.58
C ALA A 529 -23.98 15.27 2.08
N LEU A 530 -23.58 16.49 2.49
CA LEU A 530 -23.55 16.85 3.90
C LEU A 530 -24.97 16.76 4.50
N PRO A 531 -25.10 16.33 5.77
CA PRO A 531 -26.41 16.22 6.41
C PRO A 531 -27.12 17.58 6.42
N ASN A 532 -28.38 17.59 6.00
CA ASN A 532 -29.22 18.74 6.21
C ASN A 532 -29.58 18.81 7.69
N ASP A 533 -29.48 20.00 8.30
CA ASP A 533 -29.84 20.26 9.70
C ASP A 533 -31.33 20.02 9.99
#